data_775f7d85798d30cb164e6efcc4dc14fe
#
_entry.id   775f7d85798d30cb164e6efcc4dc14fe
#
_cell.length_a   1.000
_cell.length_b   1.000
_cell.length_c   1.000
_cell.angle_alpha   90.00
_cell.angle_beta   90.00
_cell.angle_gamma   90.00
#
_symmetry.space_group_name_H-M   'P 1'
#
loop_
_entity.id
_entity.type
_entity.pdbx_description
1 polymer ?
#
loop_
_entity_poly.entity_id
_entity_poly.type
_entity_poly.pdbx_seq_one_letter_code
_entity_poly.pdbx_strand_id
1 'polypeptide(L)'
;AVGATCVIKDLPGYLPMRNDARMNEMLRQNSNPLFGEENVFQGDHMTASTDMGDVSHLMPVIHPWVGCINGVLHSAEYEISVPDVAYIKTAQALAMTIVDLLYDDAVGAKDVLDNFTPALNKQSYIELLDNIAKGE
;
A
#
# COMPACT_ATOMS: atom_id res chain seq x y z
N ALA A 1 11.87 -11.54 39.87
CA ALA A 1 11.78 -12.32 40.84
C ALA A 1 10.80 -11.97 41.95
N VAL A 2 9.62 -11.45 41.55
CA VAL A 2 8.52 -11.09 42.47
C VAL A 2 7.40 -12.11 42.49
N GLY A 3 7.63 -13.35 41.97
CA GLY A 3 6.64 -14.43 41.94
C GLY A 3 5.53 -14.25 40.89
N ALA A 4 5.67 -13.28 39.99
CA ALA A 4 4.73 -13.11 38.89
C ALA A 4 5.05 -14.06 37.73
N THR A 5 4.02 -14.49 37.01
CA THR A 5 4.14 -15.22 35.76
C THR A 5 3.62 -14.35 34.62
N CYS A 6 4.22 -14.49 33.44
CA CYS A 6 3.77 -13.80 32.23
C CYS A 6 3.50 -14.85 31.13
N VAL A 7 2.38 -14.69 30.43
CA VAL A 7 2.09 -15.45 29.21
C VAL A 7 2.14 -14.46 28.07
N ILE A 8 3.06 -14.68 27.12
CA ILE A 8 3.20 -13.89 25.91
C ILE A 8 2.52 -14.69 24.79
N LYS A 9 1.66 -14.02 24.03
CA LYS A 9 1.01 -14.59 22.85
C LYS A 9 1.28 -13.68 21.67
N ASP A 10 2.07 -14.17 20.74
CA ASP A 10 2.30 -13.48 19.48
C ASP A 10 1.11 -13.69 18.54
N LEU A 11 0.70 -12.63 17.87
CA LEU A 11 -0.33 -12.66 16.83
C LEU A 11 0.29 -12.17 15.52
N PRO A 12 -0.11 -12.74 14.37
CA PRO A 12 0.33 -12.22 13.08
C PRO A 12 -0.01 -10.73 12.94
N GLY A 13 0.98 -9.93 12.60
CA GLY A 13 0.80 -8.57 12.14
C GLY A 13 0.79 -8.52 10.62
N TYR A 14 0.97 -7.33 10.04
CA TYR A 14 1.12 -7.15 8.60
C TYR A 14 2.59 -7.05 8.21
N LEU A 15 2.92 -7.60 7.05
CA LEU A 15 4.26 -7.47 6.48
C LEU A 15 4.55 -6.02 6.05
N PRO A 16 5.82 -5.60 6.01
CA PRO A 16 6.21 -4.29 5.50
C PRO A 16 5.74 -4.07 4.05
N MET A 17 5.24 -2.88 3.76
CA MET A 17 4.76 -2.53 2.42
C MET A 17 5.89 -2.51 1.38
N ARG A 18 5.67 -3.13 0.23
CA ARG A 18 6.57 -3.17 -0.93
C ARG A 18 5.83 -2.65 -2.16
N ASN A 19 5.83 -1.34 -2.36
CA ASN A 19 5.22 -0.74 -3.54
C ASN A 19 5.99 -1.15 -4.81
N ASP A 20 5.27 -1.49 -5.88
CA ASP A 20 5.86 -1.70 -7.19
C ASP A 20 6.31 -0.36 -7.79
N ALA A 21 7.58 -0.30 -8.23
CA ALA A 21 8.20 0.94 -8.70
C ALA A 21 7.60 1.42 -10.04
N ARG A 22 7.20 0.50 -10.94
CA ARG A 22 6.59 0.84 -12.24
C ARG A 22 5.19 1.39 -12.06
N MET A 23 4.38 0.73 -11.23
CA MET A 23 3.05 1.21 -10.89
C MET A 23 3.10 2.55 -10.15
N ASN A 24 4.05 2.75 -9.25
CA ASN A 24 4.28 4.03 -8.60
C ASN A 24 4.62 5.14 -9.60
N GLU A 25 5.46 4.84 -10.59
CA GLU A 25 5.82 5.82 -11.62
C GLU A 25 4.63 6.18 -12.52
N MET A 26 3.81 5.20 -12.94
CA MET A 26 2.56 5.45 -13.67
C MET A 26 1.62 6.34 -12.86
N LEU A 27 1.39 6.00 -11.60
CA LEU A 27 0.54 6.81 -10.73
C LEU A 27 1.09 8.23 -10.53
N ARG A 28 2.41 8.39 -10.37
CA ARG A 28 3.06 9.69 -10.24
C ARG A 28 2.82 10.55 -11.48
N GLN A 29 3.01 10.00 -12.68
CA GLN A 29 2.77 10.70 -13.95
C GLN A 29 1.31 11.13 -14.08
N ASN A 30 0.37 10.29 -13.71
CA ASN A 30 -1.06 10.59 -13.74
C ASN A 30 -1.49 11.57 -12.64
N SER A 31 -0.77 11.61 -11.54
CA SER A 31 -1.05 12.51 -10.42
C SER A 31 -0.54 13.93 -10.65
N ASN A 32 0.59 14.10 -11.33
CA ASN A 32 1.21 15.41 -11.58
C ASN A 32 0.26 16.44 -12.20
N PRO A 33 -0.50 16.15 -13.27
CA PRO A 33 -1.42 17.14 -13.85
C PRO A 33 -2.64 17.44 -12.97
N LEU A 34 -2.97 16.59 -12.02
CA LEU A 34 -4.15 16.74 -11.15
C LEU A 34 -3.83 17.49 -9.87
N PHE A 35 -2.64 17.27 -9.31
CA PHE A 35 -2.25 17.80 -8.00
C PHE A 35 -1.17 18.87 -8.07
N GLY A 36 -0.47 19.02 -9.20
CA GLY A 36 0.76 19.80 -9.34
C GLY A 36 2.00 18.95 -9.01
N GLU A 37 3.04 19.07 -9.83
CA GLU A 37 4.26 18.26 -9.70
C GLU A 37 4.94 18.45 -8.34
N GLU A 38 4.90 19.66 -7.78
CA GLU A 38 5.44 20.00 -6.47
C GLU A 38 4.71 19.34 -5.29
N ASN A 39 3.50 18.85 -5.52
CA ASN A 39 2.66 18.18 -4.52
C ASN A 39 2.67 16.65 -4.66
N VAL A 40 3.39 16.11 -5.64
CA VAL A 40 3.48 14.67 -5.88
C VAL A 40 4.93 14.21 -5.65
N PHE A 41 5.16 13.57 -4.54
CA PHE A 41 6.51 13.19 -4.11
C PHE A 41 6.52 11.81 -3.47
N GLN A 42 7.68 11.22 -3.39
CA GLN A 42 7.89 10.01 -2.61
C GLN A 42 7.94 10.38 -1.13
N GLY A 43 7.03 9.83 -0.35
CA GLY A 43 7.01 10.03 1.10
C GLY A 43 8.20 9.39 1.81
N ASP A 44 8.47 9.86 3.00
CA ASP A 44 9.47 9.28 3.90
C ASP A 44 9.01 7.90 4.43
N HIS A 45 9.94 7.18 5.06
CA HIS A 45 9.63 5.93 5.73
C HIS A 45 8.58 6.15 6.82
N MET A 46 7.51 5.38 6.78
CA MET A 46 6.44 5.40 7.77
C MET A 46 6.42 4.10 8.57
N THR A 47 6.14 4.21 9.85
CA THR A 47 5.97 3.05 10.75
C THR A 47 4.53 2.55 10.83
N ALA A 48 3.61 3.16 10.09
CA ALA A 48 2.23 2.69 9.97
C ALA A 48 2.16 1.33 9.27
N SER A 49 1.18 0.51 9.63
CA SER A 49 0.95 -0.80 9.04
C SER A 49 -0.38 -0.84 8.28
N THR A 50 -0.46 -1.72 7.30
CA THR A 50 -1.65 -1.95 6.47
C THR A 50 -1.63 -3.39 5.96
N ASP A 51 -2.80 -4.00 5.78
CA ASP A 51 -2.97 -5.33 5.18
C ASP A 51 -2.45 -5.39 3.72
N MET A 52 -2.37 -4.25 3.04
CA MET A 52 -1.73 -4.16 1.72
C MET A 52 -0.23 -4.54 1.77
N GLY A 53 0.40 -4.50 2.94
CA GLY A 53 1.75 -5.02 3.15
C GLY A 53 1.83 -6.49 2.74
N ASP A 54 0.92 -7.31 3.22
CA ASP A 54 0.87 -8.75 2.90
C ASP A 54 0.66 -8.99 1.41
N VAL A 55 -0.30 -8.28 0.80
CA VAL A 55 -0.58 -8.39 -0.65
C VAL A 55 0.64 -8.03 -1.48
N SER A 56 1.42 -7.03 -1.04
CA SER A 56 2.63 -6.56 -1.74
C SER A 56 3.76 -7.59 -1.85
N HIS A 57 3.72 -8.63 -1.03
CA HIS A 57 4.67 -9.74 -1.08
C HIS A 57 4.26 -10.82 -2.08
N LEU A 58 3.00 -10.83 -2.51
CA LEU A 58 2.41 -11.84 -3.38
C LEU A 58 2.19 -11.35 -4.81
N MET A 59 1.88 -10.06 -4.99
CA MET A 59 1.59 -9.45 -6.30
C MET A 59 2.03 -7.97 -6.33
N PRO A 60 2.19 -7.37 -7.52
CA PRO A 60 2.51 -5.94 -7.63
C PRO A 60 1.35 -5.10 -7.10
N VAL A 61 1.66 -4.14 -6.24
CA VAL A 61 0.69 -3.21 -5.65
C VAL A 61 1.27 -1.82 -5.50
N ILE A 62 0.39 -0.84 -5.37
CA ILE A 62 0.69 0.51 -4.89
C ILE A 62 -0.29 0.89 -3.77
N HIS A 63 0.17 1.69 -2.83
CA HIS A 63 -0.64 2.21 -1.74
C HIS A 63 -0.33 3.69 -1.53
N PRO A 64 -0.91 4.60 -2.34
CA PRO A 64 -0.65 6.02 -2.25
C PRO A 64 -1.32 6.64 -1.01
N TRP A 65 -0.69 7.67 -0.48
CA TRP A 65 -1.27 8.55 0.53
C TRP A 65 -1.69 9.86 -0.10
N VAL A 66 -2.83 10.38 0.33
CA VAL A 66 -3.40 11.64 -0.20
C VAL A 66 -3.65 12.60 0.94
N GLY A 67 -3.06 13.80 0.85
CA GLY A 67 -3.20 14.85 1.85
C GLY A 67 -4.50 15.64 1.68
N CYS A 68 -5.60 15.13 2.21
CA CYS A 68 -6.92 15.77 2.13
C CYS A 68 -7.69 15.73 3.45
N ILE A 69 -6.98 15.53 4.55
CA ILE A 69 -7.55 15.24 5.87
C ILE A 69 -7.05 16.27 6.88
N ASN A 70 -7.94 16.68 7.78
CA ASN A 70 -7.59 17.33 9.04
C ASN A 70 -7.70 16.32 10.18
N GLY A 71 -7.09 16.65 11.31
CA GLY A 71 -7.09 15.82 12.51
C GLY A 71 -6.02 14.73 12.50
N VAL A 72 -5.92 14.02 13.60
CA VAL A 72 -4.99 12.92 13.78
C VAL A 72 -5.62 11.62 13.30
N LEU A 73 -4.86 10.79 12.59
CA LEU A 73 -5.32 9.48 12.15
C LEU A 73 -5.91 8.67 13.32
N HIS A 74 -7.07 8.07 13.11
CA HIS A 74 -7.83 7.31 14.12
C HIS A 74 -8.39 8.14 15.30
N SER A 75 -8.42 9.47 15.22
CA SER A 75 -9.09 10.32 16.20
C SER A 75 -10.52 10.66 15.79
N ALA A 76 -11.30 11.19 16.75
CA ALA A 76 -12.66 11.68 16.48
C ALA A 76 -12.67 12.97 15.62
N GLU A 77 -11.53 13.66 15.53
CA GLU A 77 -11.37 14.88 14.73
C GLU A 77 -10.88 14.59 13.31
N TYR A 78 -10.69 13.31 12.96
CA TYR A 78 -10.29 12.91 11.61
C TYR A 78 -11.43 13.16 10.62
N GLU A 79 -11.26 14.16 9.78
CA GLU A 79 -12.28 14.59 8.82
C GLU A 79 -11.68 14.94 7.46
N ILE A 80 -12.46 14.79 6.41
CA ILE A 80 -12.05 15.18 5.05
C ILE A 80 -12.14 16.71 4.95
N SER A 81 -10.98 17.35 4.73
CA SER A 81 -10.86 18.81 4.61
C SER A 81 -10.93 19.30 3.15
N VAL A 82 -10.57 18.47 2.18
CA VAL A 82 -10.57 18.81 0.76
C VAL A 82 -11.29 17.72 -0.06
N PRO A 83 -12.64 17.76 -0.13
CA PRO A 83 -13.45 16.71 -0.77
C PRO A 83 -13.10 16.48 -2.26
N ASP A 84 -12.77 17.52 -3.01
CA ASP A 84 -12.36 17.40 -4.42
C ASP A 84 -11.11 16.54 -4.58
N VAL A 85 -10.13 16.74 -3.71
CA VAL A 85 -8.91 15.92 -3.68
C VAL A 85 -9.23 14.51 -3.24
N ALA A 86 -9.99 14.35 -2.15
CA ALA A 86 -10.29 13.04 -1.57
C ALA A 86 -11.06 12.12 -2.53
N TYR A 87 -12.06 12.67 -3.22
CA TYR A 87 -12.99 11.86 -4.01
C TYR A 87 -12.73 11.93 -5.50
N ILE A 88 -12.54 13.15 -6.06
CA ILE A 88 -12.51 13.34 -7.51
C ILE A 88 -11.10 13.11 -8.05
N LYS A 89 -10.12 13.91 -7.60
CA LYS A 89 -8.76 13.84 -8.15
C LYS A 89 -8.10 12.50 -7.86
N THR A 90 -8.29 11.94 -6.68
CA THR A 90 -7.78 10.61 -6.33
C THR A 90 -8.38 9.53 -7.23
N ALA A 91 -9.70 9.55 -7.44
CA ALA A 91 -10.36 8.61 -8.35
C ALA A 91 -9.89 8.77 -9.80
N GLN A 92 -9.67 10.00 -10.26
CA GLN A 92 -9.12 10.29 -11.59
C GLN A 92 -7.70 9.73 -11.75
N ALA A 93 -6.80 9.97 -10.79
CA ALA A 93 -5.45 9.45 -10.84
C ALA A 93 -5.42 7.91 -10.91
N LEU A 94 -6.23 7.25 -10.10
CA LEU A 94 -6.36 5.79 -10.13
C LEU A 94 -6.96 5.27 -11.45
N ALA A 95 -8.00 5.93 -11.96
CA ALA A 95 -8.63 5.55 -13.23
C ALA A 95 -7.65 5.71 -14.41
N MET A 96 -6.90 6.81 -14.46
CA MET A 96 -5.85 7.01 -15.48
C MET A 96 -4.78 5.93 -15.40
N THR A 97 -4.34 5.56 -14.20
CA THR A 97 -3.36 4.48 -14.00
C THR A 97 -3.91 3.11 -14.44
N ILE A 98 -5.21 2.84 -14.22
CA ILE A 98 -5.85 1.62 -14.74
C ILE A 98 -5.88 1.64 -16.27
N VAL A 99 -6.17 2.79 -16.88
CA VAL A 99 -6.13 2.93 -18.35
C VAL A 99 -4.73 2.63 -18.88
N ASP A 100 -3.67 3.21 -18.28
CA ASP A 100 -2.29 2.96 -18.70
C ASP A 100 -1.87 1.49 -18.55
N LEU A 101 -2.36 0.82 -17.51
CA LEU A 101 -2.12 -0.61 -17.32
C LEU A 101 -2.79 -1.47 -18.39
N LEU A 102 -4.02 -1.11 -18.81
CA LEU A 102 -4.86 -1.96 -19.66
C LEU A 102 -4.87 -1.56 -21.14
N TYR A 103 -4.42 -0.36 -21.47
CA TYR A 103 -4.36 0.12 -22.85
C TYR A 103 -3.42 -0.73 -23.71
N ASP A 104 -3.66 -0.76 -25.03
CA ASP A 104 -2.83 -1.44 -26.02
C ASP A 104 -2.51 -2.90 -25.65
N ASP A 105 -3.57 -3.71 -25.53
CA ASP A 105 -3.48 -5.12 -25.13
C ASP A 105 -2.80 -5.34 -23.76
N ALA A 106 -3.02 -4.41 -22.83
CA ALA A 106 -2.49 -4.41 -21.47
C ALA A 106 -0.94 -4.44 -21.40
N VAL A 107 -0.27 -3.73 -22.29
CA VAL A 107 1.20 -3.69 -22.34
C VAL A 107 1.79 -3.21 -21.02
N GLY A 108 1.17 -2.22 -20.36
CA GLY A 108 1.61 -1.74 -19.03
C GLY A 108 1.51 -2.80 -17.95
N ALA A 109 0.39 -3.52 -17.88
CA ALA A 109 0.22 -4.60 -16.90
C ALA A 109 1.18 -5.77 -17.17
N LYS A 110 1.42 -6.11 -18.44
CA LYS A 110 2.40 -7.14 -18.82
C LYS A 110 3.81 -6.74 -18.37
N ASP A 111 4.23 -5.51 -18.63
CA ASP A 111 5.54 -5.01 -18.16
C ASP A 111 5.69 -5.09 -16.64
N VAL A 112 4.66 -4.69 -15.89
CA VAL A 112 4.66 -4.82 -14.43
C VAL A 112 4.81 -6.28 -14.00
N LEU A 113 4.02 -7.20 -14.57
CA LEU A 113 4.02 -8.61 -14.21
C LEU A 113 5.33 -9.32 -14.59
N ASP A 114 5.87 -9.06 -15.78
CA ASP A 114 7.10 -9.67 -16.28
C ASP A 114 8.34 -9.27 -15.47
N ASN A 115 8.27 -8.12 -14.80
CA ASN A 115 9.37 -7.60 -13.98
C ASN A 115 9.12 -7.70 -12.47
N PHE A 116 7.98 -8.23 -12.04
CA PHE A 116 7.70 -8.46 -10.64
C PHE A 116 8.23 -9.81 -10.18
N THR A 117 8.91 -9.81 -9.05
CA THR A 117 9.30 -11.05 -8.36
C THR A 117 8.65 -11.08 -6.99
N PRO A 118 7.66 -11.95 -6.76
CA PRO A 118 7.02 -12.07 -5.46
C PRO A 118 8.03 -12.54 -4.41
N ALA A 119 7.98 -11.95 -3.22
CA ALA A 119 8.81 -12.39 -2.09
C ALA A 119 8.28 -13.69 -1.48
N LEU A 120 6.98 -13.89 -1.55
CA LEU A 120 6.27 -15.07 -1.06
C LEU A 120 5.32 -15.57 -2.14
N ASN A 121 5.09 -16.87 -2.17
CA ASN A 121 3.95 -17.45 -2.86
C ASN A 121 2.82 -17.75 -1.85
N LYS A 122 1.64 -18.12 -2.34
CA LYS A 122 0.48 -18.41 -1.48
C LYS A 122 0.80 -19.43 -0.37
N GLN A 123 1.54 -20.48 -0.71
CA GLN A 123 1.84 -21.55 0.25
C GLN A 123 2.78 -21.05 1.35
N SER A 124 3.89 -20.41 0.98
CA SER A 124 4.85 -19.85 1.94
C SER A 124 4.28 -18.73 2.80
N TYR A 125 3.33 -17.96 2.28
CA TYR A 125 2.60 -16.96 3.06
C TYR A 125 1.72 -17.61 4.13
N ILE A 126 0.95 -18.65 3.79
CA ILE A 126 0.12 -19.39 4.76
C ILE A 126 1.00 -20.04 5.84
N GLU A 127 2.11 -20.67 5.44
CA GLU A 127 3.06 -21.28 6.38
C GLU A 127 3.66 -20.24 7.34
N LEU A 128 3.99 -19.03 6.85
CA LEU A 128 4.46 -17.93 7.69
C LEU A 128 3.42 -17.57 8.78
N LEU A 129 2.16 -17.40 8.39
CA LEU A 129 1.08 -17.07 9.34
C LEU A 129 0.86 -18.18 10.37
N ASP A 130 0.89 -19.44 9.93
CA ASP A 130 0.71 -20.61 10.79
C ASP A 130 1.86 -20.74 11.82
N ASN A 131 3.11 -20.46 11.40
CA ASN A 131 4.27 -20.51 12.28
C ASN A 131 4.22 -19.40 13.35
N ILE A 132 3.87 -18.16 12.96
CA ILE A 132 3.67 -17.09 13.94
C ILE A 132 2.57 -17.44 14.93
N ALA A 133 1.45 -17.98 14.46
CA ALA A 133 0.33 -18.36 15.32
C ALA A 133 0.69 -19.48 16.32
N LYS A 134 1.67 -20.34 15.99
CA LYS A 134 2.18 -21.40 16.88
C LYS A 134 3.30 -20.92 17.79
N GLY A 135 3.87 -19.75 17.54
CA GLY A 135 5.01 -19.23 18.30
C GLY A 135 6.34 -19.89 17.92
N GLU A 136 6.45 -20.31 16.64
CA GLU A 136 7.65 -20.94 16.07
C GLU A 136 8.51 -19.94 15.28
#